data_5df69df3d5a5408263409695d741c01e
#
_entry.id   5df69df3d5a5408263409695d741c01e
#
_cell.length_a   1.000
_cell.length_b   1.000
_cell.length_c   1.000
_cell.angle_alpha   90.00
_cell.angle_beta   90.00
_cell.angle_gamma   90.00
#
_symmetry.space_group_name_H-M   'P 1'
#
loop_
_entity.id
_entity.type
_entity.pdbx_description
1 polymer ?
#
loop_
_entity_poly.entity_id
_entity_poly.type
_entity_poly.pdbx_seq_one_letter_code
_entity_poly.pdbx_strand_id
1 'polypeptide(L)'
;MKQRTRHALALLTLLGALPLQAAESVTAPSRTACIAPAKPGGGFDLTCQLLQVSLQETGTIDKPMRVTYMPGGVGAVAYNAIVAQRPAEAGTVVAFSGGSLLNLSQGKFGRYGVDDVRWLAAVGTDYGGFDPIDPDTFSRLGL
;
A
#
# COMPACT_ATOMS: atom_id res chain seq x y z
N MET A 1 52.95 -40.60 30.26
CA MET A 1 52.61 -40.00 28.98
C MET A 1 51.32 -40.62 28.43
N LYS A 2 50.13 -40.39 29.00
CA LYS A 2 48.81 -40.95 28.50
C LYS A 2 47.61 -40.16 28.98
N GLN A 3 47.63 -38.82 28.94
CA GLN A 3 46.46 -38.01 29.37
C GLN A 3 46.19 -36.75 28.56
N ARG A 4 46.83 -36.54 27.42
CA ARG A 4 46.67 -35.29 26.61
C ARG A 4 45.79 -35.40 25.39
N THR A 5 45.18 -36.57 25.09
CA THR A 5 44.43 -36.80 23.86
C THR A 5 42.90 -36.89 24.02
N ARG A 6 42.35 -36.64 25.22
CA ARG A 6 40.90 -36.81 25.47
C ARG A 6 40.11 -35.47 25.46
N HIS A 7 40.74 -34.31 25.36
CA HIS A 7 40.07 -33.03 25.40
C HIS A 7 39.91 -32.34 24.02
N ALA A 8 40.45 -32.94 22.96
CA ALA A 8 40.36 -32.35 21.61
C ALA A 8 39.10 -32.76 20.83
N LEU A 9 38.30 -33.69 21.32
CA LEU A 9 37.11 -34.18 20.58
C LEU A 9 35.77 -33.61 21.07
N ALA A 10 35.79 -32.80 22.14
CA ALA A 10 34.55 -32.27 22.73
C ALA A 10 34.18 -30.84 22.26
N LEU A 11 34.99 -30.23 21.39
CA LEU A 11 34.76 -28.83 20.97
C LEU A 11 34.14 -28.67 19.58
N LEU A 12 33.79 -29.76 18.89
CA LEU A 12 33.33 -29.70 17.49
C LEU A 12 31.82 -29.94 17.31
N THR A 13 31.02 -29.99 18.37
CA THR A 13 29.57 -30.27 18.26
C THR A 13 28.68 -29.11 18.66
N LEU A 14 29.21 -27.87 18.81
CA LEU A 14 28.42 -26.71 19.20
C LEU A 14 28.10 -25.73 18.06
N LEU A 15 28.36 -26.09 16.80
CA LEU A 15 28.06 -25.24 15.62
C LEU A 15 26.90 -25.80 14.79
N GLY A 16 25.70 -25.91 15.34
CA GLY A 16 24.67 -26.53 14.50
C GLY A 16 23.23 -26.36 14.91
N ALA A 17 22.85 -25.27 15.55
CA ALA A 17 21.44 -24.96 15.73
C ALA A 17 21.20 -23.46 15.53
N LEU A 18 21.33 -22.97 14.26
CA LEU A 18 20.66 -21.74 13.87
C LEU A 18 19.16 -22.03 13.90
N PRO A 19 18.37 -21.30 14.69
CA PRO A 19 16.92 -21.42 14.62
C PRO A 19 16.51 -21.05 13.22
N LEU A 20 15.98 -22.01 12.48
CA LEU A 20 15.25 -21.77 11.25
C LEU A 20 14.01 -20.97 11.67
N GLN A 21 14.07 -19.64 11.59
CA GLN A 21 12.92 -18.79 11.78
C GLN A 21 11.93 -19.17 10.70
N ALA A 22 10.92 -19.95 11.06
CA ALA A 22 9.77 -20.17 10.21
C ALA A 22 9.19 -18.81 9.87
N ALA A 23 9.21 -18.45 8.59
CA ALA A 23 8.50 -17.26 8.12
C ALA A 23 7.06 -17.41 8.61
N GLU A 24 6.60 -16.49 9.46
CA GLU A 24 5.19 -16.44 9.85
C GLU A 24 4.36 -16.40 8.57
N SER A 25 3.56 -17.41 8.36
CA SER A 25 2.61 -17.44 7.25
C SER A 25 1.59 -16.33 7.49
N VAL A 26 1.76 -15.22 6.77
CA VAL A 26 0.78 -14.12 6.80
C VAL A 26 -0.52 -14.67 6.21
N THR A 27 -1.47 -14.96 7.06
CA THR A 27 -2.80 -15.39 6.62
C THR A 27 -3.49 -14.21 5.96
N ALA A 28 -3.89 -14.38 4.70
CA ALA A 28 -4.65 -13.34 3.98
C ALA A 28 -5.96 -13.05 4.73
N PRO A 29 -6.36 -11.77 4.85
CA PRO A 29 -7.62 -11.42 5.49
C PRO A 29 -8.80 -12.04 4.74
N SER A 30 -9.78 -12.56 5.48
CA SER A 30 -10.97 -13.22 4.92
C SER A 30 -11.87 -12.26 4.09
N ARG A 31 -11.70 -10.97 4.30
CA ARG A 31 -12.37 -9.90 3.54
C ARG A 31 -11.37 -8.85 3.16
N THR A 32 -11.36 -8.51 1.88
CA THR A 32 -10.51 -7.45 1.34
C THR A 32 -11.36 -6.34 0.74
N ALA A 33 -10.95 -5.11 0.96
CA ALA A 33 -11.62 -3.93 0.44
C ALA A 33 -10.61 -2.89 -0.04
N CYS A 34 -10.98 -2.15 -1.07
CA CYS A 34 -10.24 -0.98 -1.53
C CYS A 34 -11.14 0.25 -1.47
N ILE A 35 -10.66 1.31 -0.83
CA ILE A 35 -11.33 2.61 -0.81
C ILE A 35 -10.75 3.45 -1.94
N ALA A 36 -11.61 3.86 -2.87
CA ALA A 36 -11.27 4.81 -3.94
C ALA A 36 -11.77 6.21 -3.55
N PRO A 37 -10.88 7.18 -3.29
CA PRO A 37 -11.25 8.55 -2.89
C PRO A 37 -11.79 9.41 -4.04
N ALA A 38 -12.62 8.83 -4.89
CA ALA A 38 -13.21 9.47 -6.07
C ALA A 38 -14.55 8.81 -6.42
N LYS A 39 -15.14 9.29 -7.50
CA LYS A 39 -16.26 8.61 -8.18
C LYS A 39 -15.71 7.43 -9.02
N PRO A 40 -16.53 6.43 -9.34
CA PRO A 40 -16.15 5.34 -10.24
C PRO A 40 -15.56 5.85 -11.57
N GLY A 41 -14.60 5.11 -12.13
CA GLY A 41 -13.99 5.37 -13.44
C GLY A 41 -12.80 6.33 -13.43
N GLY A 42 -12.40 6.86 -12.27
CA GLY A 42 -11.21 7.70 -12.14
C GLY A 42 -9.93 6.94 -11.78
N GLY A 43 -8.80 7.66 -11.67
CA GLY A 43 -7.49 7.07 -11.38
C GLY A 43 -7.43 6.27 -10.07
N PHE A 44 -8.12 6.69 -9.02
CA PHE A 44 -8.21 5.93 -7.78
C PHE A 44 -8.98 4.61 -7.93
N ASP A 45 -10.03 4.60 -8.77
CA ASP A 45 -10.76 3.39 -9.10
C ASP A 45 -9.86 2.42 -9.88
N LEU A 46 -9.17 2.92 -10.90
CA LEU A 46 -8.19 2.14 -11.65
C LEU A 46 -7.10 1.55 -10.73
N THR A 47 -6.60 2.33 -9.77
CA THR A 47 -5.64 1.84 -8.78
C THR A 47 -6.20 0.65 -7.97
N CYS A 48 -7.45 0.75 -7.52
CA CYS A 48 -8.12 -0.35 -6.82
C CYS A 48 -8.29 -1.59 -7.70
N GLN A 49 -8.64 -1.41 -8.96
CA GLN A 49 -8.81 -2.51 -9.92
C GLN A 49 -7.48 -3.19 -10.24
N LEU A 50 -6.42 -2.43 -10.47
CA LEU A 50 -5.07 -2.97 -10.70
C LEU A 50 -4.59 -3.79 -9.50
N LEU A 51 -4.76 -3.26 -8.29
CA LEU A 51 -4.40 -3.98 -7.07
C LEU A 51 -5.19 -5.29 -6.95
N GLN A 52 -6.50 -5.26 -7.17
CA GLN A 52 -7.35 -6.45 -7.13
C GLN A 52 -6.87 -7.52 -8.11
N VAL A 53 -6.67 -7.14 -9.37
CA VAL A 53 -6.21 -8.07 -10.41
C VAL A 53 -4.87 -8.68 -10.03
N SER A 54 -3.91 -7.87 -9.62
CA SER A 54 -2.58 -8.35 -9.23
C SER A 54 -2.64 -9.34 -8.06
N LEU A 55 -3.45 -9.07 -7.04
CA LEU A 55 -3.60 -9.96 -5.88
C LEU A 55 -4.33 -11.26 -6.22
N GLN A 56 -5.27 -11.25 -7.17
CA GLN A 56 -5.94 -12.44 -7.65
C GLN A 56 -5.02 -13.30 -8.54
N GLU A 57 -4.29 -12.68 -9.47
CA GLU A 57 -3.35 -13.37 -10.35
C GLU A 57 -2.21 -14.05 -9.58
N THR A 58 -1.76 -13.44 -8.49
CA THR A 58 -0.75 -14.03 -7.60
C THR A 58 -1.32 -15.05 -6.61
N GLY A 59 -2.63 -15.30 -6.61
CA GLY A 59 -3.27 -16.22 -5.66
C GLY A 59 -3.25 -15.71 -4.21
N THR A 60 -2.99 -14.44 -4.00
CA THR A 60 -2.96 -13.84 -2.65
C THR A 60 -4.38 -13.67 -2.08
N ILE A 61 -5.35 -13.43 -2.93
CA ILE A 61 -6.77 -13.39 -2.57
C ILE A 61 -7.59 -14.26 -3.51
N ASP A 62 -8.53 -15.04 -2.96
CA ASP A 62 -9.41 -15.92 -3.74
C ASP A 62 -10.66 -15.19 -4.25
N LYS A 63 -11.06 -14.12 -3.58
CA LYS A 63 -12.28 -13.37 -3.88
C LYS A 63 -11.96 -11.95 -4.30
N PRO A 64 -12.76 -11.36 -5.22
CA PRO A 64 -12.59 -9.96 -5.59
C PRO A 64 -12.65 -9.03 -4.37
N MET A 65 -11.84 -7.98 -4.40
CA MET A 65 -11.88 -6.91 -3.41
C MET A 65 -13.17 -6.10 -3.55
N ARG A 66 -13.76 -5.73 -2.42
CA ARG A 66 -14.88 -4.78 -2.43
C ARG A 66 -14.35 -3.37 -2.66
N VAL A 67 -14.69 -2.73 -3.77
CA VAL A 67 -14.38 -1.31 -3.99
C VAL A 67 -15.47 -0.43 -3.38
N THR A 68 -15.06 0.58 -2.61
CA THR A 68 -15.95 1.58 -2.00
C THR A 68 -15.46 2.98 -2.40
N TYR A 69 -16.39 3.85 -2.78
CA TYR A 69 -16.06 5.19 -3.27
C TYR A 69 -16.34 6.23 -2.18
N MET A 70 -15.32 7.05 -1.87
CA MET A 70 -15.42 8.11 -0.86
C MET A 70 -14.82 9.42 -1.42
N PRO A 71 -15.52 10.11 -2.34
CA PRO A 71 -15.02 11.32 -2.97
C PRO A 71 -14.95 12.49 -1.99
N GLY A 72 -13.99 13.39 -2.21
CA GLY A 72 -13.85 14.65 -1.51
C GLY A 72 -12.43 15.01 -1.11
N GLY A 73 -12.08 16.28 -1.26
CA GLY A 73 -10.81 16.86 -0.81
C GLY A 73 -9.56 16.18 -1.35
N VAL A 74 -9.58 15.67 -2.59
CA VAL A 74 -8.44 14.93 -3.19
C VAL A 74 -7.94 13.80 -2.28
N GLY A 75 -8.87 13.08 -1.66
CA GLY A 75 -8.58 11.98 -0.74
C GLY A 75 -8.69 12.30 0.75
N ALA A 76 -8.80 13.56 1.15
CA ALA A 76 -8.87 13.94 2.56
C ALA A 76 -10.07 13.33 3.29
N VAL A 77 -11.23 13.25 2.65
CA VAL A 77 -12.45 12.67 3.26
C VAL A 77 -12.23 11.20 3.55
N ALA A 78 -11.77 10.43 2.57
CA ALA A 78 -11.51 9.00 2.73
C ALA A 78 -10.41 8.75 3.79
N TYR A 79 -9.30 9.49 3.71
CA TYR A 79 -8.18 9.39 4.62
C TYR A 79 -8.62 9.60 6.07
N ASN A 80 -9.28 10.73 6.36
CA ASN A 80 -9.73 11.07 7.71
C ASN A 80 -10.77 10.07 8.23
N ALA A 81 -11.69 9.61 7.39
CA ALA A 81 -12.68 8.62 7.79
C ALA A 81 -12.04 7.29 8.19
N ILE A 82 -11.06 6.80 7.42
CA ILE A 82 -10.40 5.53 7.70
C ILE A 82 -9.53 5.63 8.95
N VAL A 83 -8.68 6.65 9.05
CA VAL A 83 -7.81 6.82 10.23
C VAL A 83 -8.61 7.01 11.50
N ALA A 84 -9.71 7.79 11.46
CA ALA A 84 -10.54 8.05 12.63
C ALA A 84 -11.42 6.88 13.07
N GLN A 85 -11.93 6.10 12.12
CA GLN A 85 -13.03 5.15 12.38
C GLN A 85 -12.62 3.69 12.23
N ARG A 86 -11.54 3.39 11.51
CA ARG A 86 -11.16 2.03 11.13
C ARG A 86 -9.66 1.71 11.31
N PRO A 87 -9.04 2.10 12.42
CA PRO A 87 -7.59 1.98 12.58
C PRO A 87 -7.07 0.53 12.59
N ALA A 88 -7.94 -0.46 12.75
CA ALA A 88 -7.57 -1.87 12.86
C ALA A 88 -8.28 -2.78 11.84
N GLU A 89 -8.82 -2.25 10.76
CA GLU A 89 -9.50 -3.03 9.74
C GLU A 89 -8.48 -3.71 8.83
N ALA A 90 -8.04 -4.93 9.20
CA ALA A 90 -7.16 -5.74 8.39
C ALA A 90 -7.80 -6.03 7.02
N GLY A 91 -7.03 -5.91 5.94
CA GLY A 91 -7.52 -6.17 4.58
C GLY A 91 -8.21 -4.99 3.90
N THR A 92 -8.29 -3.82 4.54
CA THR A 92 -8.74 -2.59 3.88
C THR A 92 -7.55 -1.74 3.45
N VAL A 93 -7.51 -1.39 2.17
CA VAL A 93 -6.52 -0.48 1.60
C VAL A 93 -7.20 0.77 1.06
N VAL A 94 -6.46 1.87 0.97
CA VAL A 94 -6.93 3.13 0.39
C VAL A 94 -6.05 3.45 -0.81
N ALA A 95 -6.65 3.69 -1.96
CA ALA A 95 -5.94 4.20 -3.11
C ALA A 95 -5.52 5.65 -2.84
N PHE A 96 -4.27 5.99 -3.14
CA PHE A 96 -3.72 7.30 -2.83
C PHE A 96 -2.88 7.81 -4.00
N SER A 97 -2.95 9.09 -4.32
CA SER A 97 -2.14 9.69 -5.38
C SER A 97 -0.98 10.50 -4.83
N GLY A 98 0.03 10.76 -5.67
CA GLY A 98 1.13 11.65 -5.31
C GLY A 98 0.65 13.05 -4.91
N GLY A 99 -0.40 13.57 -5.57
CA GLY A 99 -1.02 14.85 -5.20
C GLY A 99 -1.72 14.81 -3.84
N SER A 100 -2.39 13.70 -3.53
CA SER A 100 -2.97 13.47 -2.19
C SER A 100 -1.88 13.39 -1.11
N LEU A 101 -0.79 12.68 -1.39
CA LEU A 101 0.34 12.57 -0.47
C LEU A 101 1.01 13.93 -0.21
N LEU A 102 1.20 14.74 -1.25
CA LEU A 102 1.72 16.09 -1.11
C LEU A 102 0.82 16.96 -0.23
N ASN A 103 -0.50 16.92 -0.44
CA ASN A 103 -1.44 17.67 0.39
C ASN A 103 -1.44 17.18 1.85
N LEU A 104 -1.35 15.87 2.07
CA LEU A 104 -1.24 15.29 3.40
C LEU A 104 0.04 15.75 4.11
N SER A 105 1.20 15.68 3.43
CA SER A 105 2.50 16.10 3.98
C SER A 105 2.55 17.60 4.31
N GLN A 106 1.74 18.41 3.62
CA GLN A 106 1.58 19.84 3.89
C GLN A 106 0.54 20.14 5.00
N GLY A 107 0.00 19.12 5.66
CA GLY A 107 -1.00 19.29 6.73
C GLY A 107 -2.39 19.70 6.25
N LYS A 108 -2.67 19.64 4.94
CA LYS A 108 -3.96 20.08 4.37
C LYS A 108 -5.12 19.13 4.67
N PHE A 109 -4.86 17.95 5.21
CA PHE A 109 -5.89 16.96 5.59
C PHE A 109 -6.37 17.14 7.04
N GLY A 110 -5.86 18.12 7.77
CA GLY A 110 -6.21 18.40 9.15
C GLY A 110 -5.25 17.74 10.14
N ARG A 111 -5.79 17.09 11.17
CA ARG A 111 -5.00 16.62 12.32
C ARG A 111 -4.17 15.36 12.06
N TYR A 112 -4.50 14.59 11.05
CA TYR A 112 -3.77 13.35 10.72
C TYR A 112 -2.68 13.61 9.71
N GLY A 113 -1.54 12.93 9.85
CA GLY A 113 -0.35 13.07 9.04
C GLY A 113 0.08 11.77 8.36
N VAL A 114 1.23 11.80 7.75
CA VAL A 114 1.77 10.67 6.97
C VAL A 114 2.10 9.44 7.84
N ASP A 115 2.27 9.61 9.13
CA ASP A 115 2.64 8.55 10.08
C ASP A 115 1.42 7.83 10.68
N ASP A 116 0.21 8.31 10.40
CA ASP A 116 -1.02 7.70 10.91
C ASP A 116 -1.48 6.47 10.11
N VAL A 117 -0.77 6.12 9.03
CA VAL A 117 -1.06 4.97 8.19
C VAL A 117 0.21 4.20 7.84
N ARG A 118 0.03 2.95 7.40
CA ARG A 118 1.09 2.15 6.82
C ARG A 118 1.06 2.28 5.30
N TRP A 119 2.10 2.87 4.73
CA TRP A 119 2.32 2.87 3.29
C TRP A 119 2.74 1.48 2.82
N LEU A 120 2.09 0.95 1.79
CA LEU A 120 2.31 -0.41 1.33
C LEU A 120 3.17 -0.47 0.08
N ALA A 121 2.74 0.17 -1.00
CA ALA A 121 3.42 0.12 -2.29
C ALA A 121 2.98 1.28 -3.21
N ALA A 122 3.81 1.61 -4.20
CA ALA A 122 3.40 2.33 -5.39
C ALA A 122 2.91 1.32 -6.43
N VAL A 123 1.66 1.47 -6.87
CA VAL A 123 1.02 0.55 -7.83
C VAL A 123 1.36 0.94 -9.28
N GLY A 124 1.65 2.21 -9.51
CA GLY A 124 1.99 2.73 -10.83
C GLY A 124 2.33 4.20 -10.77
N THR A 125 2.86 4.71 -11.87
CA THR A 125 3.09 6.14 -12.10
C THR A 125 2.18 6.60 -13.23
N ASP A 126 1.49 7.69 -13.00
CA ASP A 126 0.77 8.41 -14.04
C ASP A 126 1.62 9.62 -14.46
N TYR A 127 2.04 9.58 -15.70
CA TYR A 127 2.57 10.78 -16.35
C TYR A 127 1.35 11.52 -16.89
N GLY A 128 0.83 12.47 -16.13
CA GLY A 128 -0.11 13.44 -16.67
C GLY A 128 0.55 14.11 -17.86
N GLY A 129 0.41 13.48 -19.03
CA GLY A 129 0.81 14.11 -20.28
C GLY A 129 0.01 15.38 -20.36
N PHE A 130 0.68 16.52 -20.44
CA PHE A 130 0.06 17.62 -21.13
C PHE A 130 -0.18 17.08 -22.54
N ASP A 131 -1.42 16.72 -22.87
CA ASP A 131 -1.80 16.69 -24.26
C ASP A 131 -1.27 18.00 -24.86
N PRO A 132 -0.56 17.95 -25.99
CA PRO A 132 -0.12 19.19 -26.65
C PRO A 132 -1.38 20.05 -26.73
N ILE A 133 -1.40 21.10 -25.94
CA ILE A 133 -2.59 21.94 -25.83
C ILE A 133 -2.85 22.39 -27.25
N ASP A 134 -4.00 21.94 -27.81
CA ASP A 134 -4.45 22.36 -29.12
C ASP A 134 -4.29 23.88 -29.18
N PRO A 135 -3.53 24.44 -30.16
CA PRO A 135 -3.31 25.86 -30.26
C PRO A 135 -4.60 26.69 -30.19
N ASP A 136 -5.72 26.11 -30.62
CA ASP A 136 -7.04 26.71 -30.53
C ASP A 136 -7.56 26.85 -29.08
N THR A 137 -7.01 26.08 -28.12
CA THR A 137 -7.37 26.22 -26.72
C THR A 137 -6.86 27.54 -26.15
N PHE A 138 -5.66 27.99 -26.52
CA PHE A 138 -5.14 29.30 -26.09
C PHE A 138 -5.96 30.46 -26.64
N SER A 139 -6.38 30.36 -27.88
CA SER A 139 -7.24 31.38 -28.50
C SER A 139 -8.59 31.49 -27.77
N ARG A 140 -9.14 30.39 -27.26
CA ARG A 140 -10.41 30.41 -26.49
C ARG A 140 -10.23 30.92 -25.06
N LEU A 141 -9.03 30.88 -24.52
CA LEU A 141 -8.71 31.42 -23.19
C LEU A 141 -8.33 32.90 -23.24
N GLY A 142 -8.24 33.51 -24.44
CA GLY A 142 -7.89 34.92 -24.62
C GLY A 142 -6.43 35.24 -24.28
N LEU A 143 -5.55 34.25 -24.40
CA LEU A 143 -4.10 34.35 -24.15
C LEU A 143 -3.34 34.41 -25.48
#